data_5650a3070a5124beda256ecc46f9f3fc
#
_entry.id   5650a3070a5124beda256ecc46f9f3fc
#
_cell.length_a   1.000
_cell.length_b   1.000
_cell.length_c   1.000
_cell.angle_alpha   90.00
_cell.angle_beta   90.00
_cell.angle_gamma   90.00
#
_symmetry.space_group_name_H-M   'P 1'
#
loop_
_entity.id
_entity.type
_entity.pdbx_description
1 polymer ?
#
loop_
_entity_poly.entity_id
_entity_poly.type
_entity_poly.pdbx_seq_one_letter_code
_entity_poly.pdbx_strand_id
1 'polypeptide(L)'
;STQGVSSAASDVYKRQFLTCARATIAAVLGWALLLLLRQPRPRRADLPALALTAVGVVLGFPLLTALALQHVTSAHSIVFLGLLPLSTAVFAVLRGGERPRPAFWMFSVAGAAFVVGYAVMGGLDVSLKGDLLMLAAIVVCGMGYAEGAKLSRTLGGWQVISWALVLSLPVMLPLALFTLPPSFAHVTVAGWIGLAYVSLFSMLIGFVFWYRGLAQGGIAAVGQLQLFQPFMGLGLAALLLHENVSWAMLLVTLAAVVCVAGAKKYAR
;
A
#
# COMPACT_ATOMS: atom_id res chain seq x y z
N SER A 1 25.28 6.90 -22.57
CA SER A 1 24.78 6.94 -23.94
C SER A 1 23.31 7.45 -23.91
N THR A 2 22.97 8.30 -24.86
CA THR A 2 21.63 8.92 -25.00
C THR A 2 20.50 7.90 -25.09
N GLN A 3 20.74 6.71 -25.62
CA GLN A 3 19.76 5.61 -25.66
C GLN A 3 19.41 5.04 -24.29
N GLY A 4 20.36 4.91 -23.38
CA GLY A 4 20.10 4.43 -22.02
C GLY A 4 19.26 5.41 -21.20
N VAL A 5 19.49 6.71 -21.35
CA VAL A 5 18.72 7.76 -20.68
C VAL A 5 17.29 7.82 -21.23
N SER A 6 17.11 7.67 -22.55
CA SER A 6 15.78 7.62 -23.18
C SER A 6 14.96 6.41 -22.75
N SER A 7 15.58 5.23 -22.63
CA SER A 7 14.91 4.00 -22.14
C SER A 7 14.48 4.14 -20.68
N ALA A 8 15.38 4.60 -19.80
CA ALA A 8 15.06 4.81 -18.38
C ALA A 8 13.94 5.84 -18.17
N ALA A 9 13.96 6.95 -18.92
CA ALA A 9 12.89 7.96 -18.87
C ALA A 9 11.55 7.36 -19.32
N SER A 10 11.53 6.59 -20.41
CA SER A 10 10.32 5.94 -20.92
C SER A 10 9.73 4.95 -19.90
N ASP A 11 10.57 4.22 -19.16
CA ASP A 11 10.11 3.26 -18.14
C ASP A 11 9.57 3.96 -16.89
N VAL A 12 10.12 5.12 -16.51
CA VAL A 12 9.58 5.96 -15.44
C VAL A 12 8.20 6.49 -15.80
N TYR A 13 8.00 7.01 -17.02
CA TYR A 13 6.70 7.46 -17.50
C TYR A 13 5.66 6.33 -17.52
N LYS A 14 6.03 5.15 -17.97
CA LYS A 14 5.15 3.97 -17.97
C LYS A 14 4.71 3.59 -16.55
N ARG A 15 5.62 3.63 -15.57
CA ARG A 15 5.30 3.34 -14.17
C ARG A 15 4.39 4.40 -13.55
N GLN A 16 4.64 5.68 -13.83
CA GLN A 16 3.78 6.78 -13.35
C GLN A 16 2.38 6.69 -13.96
N PHE A 17 2.27 6.47 -15.27
CA PHE A 17 1.00 6.23 -15.94
C PHE A 17 0.24 5.07 -15.32
N LEU A 18 0.89 3.92 -15.12
CA LEU A 18 0.27 2.75 -14.53
C LEU A 18 -0.28 3.05 -13.12
N THR A 19 0.48 3.80 -12.31
CA THR A 19 0.07 4.20 -10.95
C THR A 19 -1.18 5.09 -10.97
N CYS A 20 -1.24 6.08 -11.85
CA CYS A 20 -2.38 7.00 -11.97
C CYS A 20 -3.58 6.35 -12.67
N ALA A 21 -3.35 5.58 -13.73
CA ALA A 21 -4.39 4.91 -14.49
C ALA A 21 -5.16 3.89 -13.65
N ARG A 22 -4.46 3.05 -12.87
CA ARG A 22 -5.11 2.05 -12.00
C ARG A 22 -6.01 2.71 -10.94
N ALA A 23 -5.58 3.84 -10.37
CA ALA A 23 -6.37 4.58 -9.39
C ALA A 23 -7.58 5.24 -10.05
N THR A 24 -7.42 5.82 -11.25
CA THR A 24 -8.51 6.41 -12.03
C THR A 24 -9.55 5.37 -12.43
N ILE A 25 -9.13 4.21 -12.96
CA ILE A 25 -10.03 3.11 -13.32
C ILE A 25 -10.79 2.62 -12.09
N ALA A 26 -10.09 2.37 -10.98
CA ALA A 26 -10.71 1.94 -9.73
C ALA A 26 -11.70 2.98 -9.20
N ALA A 27 -11.40 4.27 -9.34
CA ALA A 27 -12.28 5.37 -8.92
C ALA A 27 -13.56 5.42 -9.76
N VAL A 28 -13.46 5.23 -11.08
CA VAL A 28 -14.64 5.17 -11.98
C VAL A 28 -15.51 3.96 -11.62
N LEU A 29 -14.89 2.78 -11.37
CA LEU A 29 -15.60 1.58 -10.94
C LEU A 29 -16.25 1.76 -9.57
N GLY A 30 -15.52 2.33 -8.60
CA GLY A 30 -16.05 2.65 -7.27
C GLY A 30 -17.22 3.63 -7.34
N TRP A 31 -17.10 4.67 -8.20
CA TRP A 31 -18.20 5.62 -8.43
C TRP A 31 -19.41 4.95 -9.05
N ALA A 32 -19.23 4.12 -10.08
CA ALA A 32 -20.29 3.34 -10.68
C ALA A 32 -21.01 2.46 -9.67
N LEU A 33 -20.25 1.75 -8.79
CA LEU A 33 -20.83 0.94 -7.72
C LEU A 33 -21.64 1.77 -6.72
N LEU A 34 -21.14 2.94 -6.31
CA LEU A 34 -21.86 3.84 -5.40
C LEU A 34 -23.18 4.32 -6.01
N LEU A 35 -23.22 4.63 -7.31
CA LEU A 35 -24.42 5.04 -8.03
C LEU A 35 -25.40 3.88 -8.22
N LEU A 36 -24.92 2.72 -8.68
CA LEU A 36 -25.74 1.53 -8.91
C LEU A 36 -26.41 1.04 -7.63
N LEU A 37 -25.68 1.05 -6.53
CA LEU A 37 -26.19 0.65 -5.22
C LEU A 37 -26.85 1.80 -4.44
N ARG A 38 -27.05 2.94 -5.09
CA ARG A 38 -27.74 4.13 -4.55
C ARG A 38 -27.22 4.53 -3.16
N GLN A 39 -25.91 4.51 -2.98
CA GLN A 39 -25.31 4.86 -1.70
C GLN A 39 -25.47 6.33 -1.38
N PRO A 40 -25.82 6.69 -0.13
CA PRO A 40 -25.92 8.07 0.28
C PRO A 40 -24.55 8.76 0.22
N ARG A 41 -24.54 10.05 -0.03
CA ARG A 41 -23.31 10.86 0.04
C ARG A 41 -22.77 10.86 1.47
N PRO A 42 -21.45 10.86 1.67
CA PRO A 42 -20.85 10.94 2.98
C PRO A 42 -21.28 12.25 3.68
N ARG A 43 -21.43 12.19 4.98
CA ARG A 43 -21.74 13.38 5.79
C ARG A 43 -20.56 14.36 5.70
N ARG A 44 -20.83 15.64 5.86
CA ARG A 44 -19.75 16.66 5.90
C ARG A 44 -18.71 16.37 6.99
N ALA A 45 -19.12 15.80 8.12
CA ALA A 45 -18.24 15.36 9.19
C ALA A 45 -17.29 14.20 8.82
N ASP A 46 -17.66 13.39 7.83
CA ASP A 46 -16.84 12.24 7.37
C ASP A 46 -15.81 12.64 6.31
N LEU A 47 -15.99 13.80 5.67
CA LEU A 47 -15.13 14.27 4.58
C LEU A 47 -13.65 14.43 4.98
N PRO A 48 -13.29 14.97 6.16
CA PRO A 48 -11.87 15.05 6.56
C PRO A 48 -11.21 13.68 6.68
N ALA A 49 -11.89 12.69 7.27
CA ALA A 49 -11.37 11.33 7.39
C ALA A 49 -11.26 10.64 6.03
N LEU A 50 -12.24 10.85 5.13
CA LEU A 50 -12.17 10.38 3.75
C LEU A 50 -11.03 11.04 2.98
N ALA A 51 -10.82 12.34 3.14
CA ALA A 51 -9.71 13.06 2.51
C ALA A 51 -8.34 12.54 3.01
N LEU A 52 -8.20 12.31 4.33
CA LEU A 52 -6.98 11.71 4.90
C LEU A 52 -6.77 10.27 4.38
N THR A 53 -7.83 9.49 4.22
CA THR A 53 -7.77 8.16 3.62
C THR A 53 -7.34 8.23 2.14
N ALA A 54 -7.92 9.14 1.36
CA ALA A 54 -7.59 9.35 -0.05
C ALA A 54 -6.13 9.81 -0.21
N VAL A 55 -5.71 10.82 0.57
CA VAL A 55 -4.33 11.31 0.57
C VAL A 55 -3.35 10.24 1.04
N GLY A 56 -3.70 9.48 2.07
CA GLY A 56 -2.80 8.46 2.61
C GLY A 56 -2.60 7.28 1.67
N VAL A 57 -3.68 6.73 1.13
CA VAL A 57 -3.67 5.41 0.49
C VAL A 57 -3.73 5.48 -1.03
N VAL A 58 -4.50 6.41 -1.58
CA VAL A 58 -4.72 6.50 -3.03
C VAL A 58 -3.71 7.44 -3.70
N LEU A 59 -3.42 8.58 -3.08
CA LEU A 59 -2.52 9.61 -3.62
C LEU A 59 -1.11 9.46 -3.05
N GLY A 60 -0.96 9.65 -1.73
CA GLY A 60 0.33 9.87 -1.09
C GLY A 60 1.23 8.64 -1.18
N PHE A 61 0.80 7.50 -0.67
CA PHE A 61 1.64 6.31 -0.68
C PHE A 61 2.07 5.90 -2.10
N PRO A 62 1.19 5.78 -3.11
CA PRO A 62 1.62 5.38 -4.45
C PRO A 62 2.51 6.42 -5.14
N LEU A 63 2.21 7.71 -5.02
CA LEU A 63 2.98 8.77 -5.66
C LEU A 63 4.36 8.96 -4.99
N LEU A 64 4.41 8.99 -3.66
CA LEU A 64 5.67 9.10 -2.92
C LEU A 64 6.57 7.89 -3.15
N THR A 65 6.00 6.68 -3.17
CA THR A 65 6.75 5.46 -3.51
C THR A 65 7.26 5.49 -4.95
N ALA A 66 6.45 5.93 -5.91
CA ALA A 66 6.87 6.06 -7.30
C ALA A 66 8.01 7.08 -7.46
N LEU A 67 7.98 8.18 -6.72
CA LEU A 67 9.06 9.16 -6.67
C LEU A 67 10.32 8.62 -5.97
N ALA A 68 10.14 7.91 -4.86
CA ALA A 68 11.25 7.31 -4.12
C ALA A 68 12.03 6.30 -4.98
N LEU A 69 11.32 5.45 -5.74
CA LEU A 69 11.90 4.45 -6.64
C LEU A 69 12.71 5.03 -7.81
N GLN A 70 12.72 6.35 -8.00
CA GLN A 70 13.67 7.03 -8.89
C GLN A 70 15.05 7.21 -8.24
N HIS A 71 15.15 7.06 -6.93
CA HIS A 71 16.35 7.34 -6.13
C HIS A 71 16.86 6.12 -5.36
N VAL A 72 16.00 5.11 -5.14
CA VAL A 72 16.33 3.87 -4.42
C VAL A 72 15.83 2.65 -5.21
N THR A 73 16.46 1.50 -4.97
CA THR A 73 16.03 0.23 -5.59
C THR A 73 14.75 -0.31 -4.96
N SER A 74 14.05 -1.18 -5.70
CA SER A 74 12.87 -1.88 -5.16
C SER A 74 13.22 -2.73 -3.92
N ALA A 75 14.41 -3.33 -3.89
CA ALA A 75 14.89 -4.10 -2.74
C ALA A 75 15.06 -3.19 -1.51
N HIS A 76 15.64 -1.99 -1.68
CA HIS A 76 15.78 -1.02 -0.60
C HIS A 76 14.42 -0.53 -0.08
N SER A 77 13.41 -0.36 -0.94
CA SER A 77 12.07 0.06 -0.54
C SER A 77 11.38 -0.94 0.40
N ILE A 78 11.74 -2.25 0.35
CA ILE A 78 11.19 -3.30 1.24
C ILE A 78 11.54 -3.01 2.71
N VAL A 79 12.69 -2.37 2.99
CA VAL A 79 13.08 -1.94 4.34
C VAL A 79 11.98 -1.06 4.95
N PHE A 80 11.53 -0.07 4.18
CA PHE A 80 10.48 0.86 4.63
C PHE A 80 9.12 0.19 4.71
N LEU A 81 8.78 -0.69 3.76
CA LEU A 81 7.54 -1.46 3.83
C LEU A 81 7.45 -2.33 5.10
N GLY A 82 8.60 -2.80 5.61
CA GLY A 82 8.67 -3.48 6.89
C GLY A 82 8.29 -2.60 8.09
N LEU A 83 8.35 -1.27 7.96
CA LEU A 83 7.93 -0.30 8.99
C LEU A 83 6.44 0.07 8.90
N LEU A 84 5.75 -0.28 7.81
CA LEU A 84 4.35 0.09 7.61
C LEU A 84 3.39 -0.45 8.69
N PRO A 85 3.54 -1.71 9.17
CA PRO A 85 2.73 -2.20 10.28
C PRO A 85 2.90 -1.39 11.56
N LEU A 86 4.13 -0.96 11.83
CA LEU A 86 4.44 -0.13 13.00
C LEU A 86 3.79 1.26 12.87
N SER A 87 3.90 1.90 11.70
CA SER A 87 3.22 3.17 11.41
C SER A 87 1.70 3.03 11.57
N THR A 88 1.10 1.96 11.02
CA THR A 88 -0.33 1.67 11.16
C THR A 88 -0.73 1.53 12.63
N ALA A 89 0.08 0.85 13.45
CA ALA A 89 -0.18 0.68 14.87
C ALA A 89 -0.07 2.01 15.65
N VAL A 90 0.90 2.85 15.34
CA VAL A 90 1.01 4.19 15.93
C VAL A 90 -0.26 5.01 15.65
N PHE A 91 -0.71 5.04 14.41
CA PHE A 91 -1.95 5.75 14.06
C PHE A 91 -3.22 5.06 14.58
N ALA A 92 -3.21 3.74 14.80
CA ALA A 92 -4.29 3.06 15.51
C ALA A 92 -4.48 3.60 16.93
N VAL A 93 -3.38 3.94 17.62
CA VAL A 93 -3.43 4.60 18.94
C VAL A 93 -3.85 6.06 18.80
N LEU A 94 -3.17 6.83 17.95
CA LEU A 94 -3.36 8.28 17.85
C LEU A 94 -4.75 8.67 17.29
N ARG A 95 -5.25 7.92 16.32
CA ARG A 95 -6.46 8.24 15.56
C ARG A 95 -7.58 7.21 15.73
N GLY A 96 -7.22 5.95 15.92
CA GLY A 96 -8.16 4.82 16.08
C GLY A 96 -8.67 4.65 17.52
N GLY A 97 -8.00 5.27 18.51
CA GLY A 97 -8.33 5.15 19.93
C GLY A 97 -8.00 3.78 20.52
N GLU A 98 -7.18 2.98 19.84
CA GLU A 98 -6.75 1.66 20.33
C GLU A 98 -5.65 1.82 21.41
N ARG A 99 -5.61 0.88 22.35
CA ARG A 99 -4.64 0.89 23.46
C ARG A 99 -3.95 -0.48 23.59
N PRO A 100 -3.06 -0.82 22.65
CA PRO A 100 -2.33 -2.09 22.71
C PRO A 100 -1.47 -2.19 23.97
N ARG A 101 -1.34 -3.39 24.53
CA ARG A 101 -0.48 -3.65 25.68
C ARG A 101 1.00 -3.45 25.32
N PRO A 102 1.89 -3.17 26.30
CA PRO A 102 3.33 -3.00 26.02
C PRO A 102 3.96 -4.16 25.24
N ALA A 103 3.54 -5.41 25.53
CA ALA A 103 4.01 -6.60 24.83
C ALA A 103 3.68 -6.58 23.31
N PHE A 104 2.59 -5.94 22.90
CA PHE A 104 2.29 -5.72 21.48
C PHE A 104 3.42 -4.99 20.77
N TRP A 105 3.93 -3.90 21.37
CA TRP A 105 4.98 -3.09 20.78
C TRP A 105 6.30 -3.86 20.67
N MET A 106 6.63 -4.70 21.65
CA MET A 106 7.80 -5.57 21.57
C MET A 106 7.75 -6.49 20.34
N PHE A 107 6.63 -7.19 20.14
CA PHE A 107 6.44 -8.06 18.98
C PHE A 107 6.39 -7.27 17.67
N SER A 108 5.73 -6.11 17.65
CA SER A 108 5.61 -5.25 16.45
C SER A 108 6.98 -4.72 16.01
N VAL A 109 7.79 -4.22 16.95
CA VAL A 109 9.16 -3.76 16.68
C VAL A 109 10.06 -4.91 16.27
N ALA A 110 9.98 -6.05 16.96
CA ALA A 110 10.78 -7.24 16.62
C ALA A 110 10.43 -7.73 15.19
N GLY A 111 9.14 -7.81 14.84
CA GLY A 111 8.70 -8.19 13.50
C GLY A 111 9.22 -7.22 12.42
N ALA A 112 9.11 -5.91 12.65
CA ALA A 112 9.67 -4.91 11.75
C ALA A 112 11.19 -5.05 11.62
N ALA A 113 11.91 -5.28 12.74
CA ALA A 113 13.36 -5.47 12.74
C ALA A 113 13.80 -6.71 11.94
N PHE A 114 13.05 -7.83 12.00
CA PHE A 114 13.34 -9.02 11.19
C PHE A 114 13.17 -8.73 9.69
N VAL A 115 12.11 -8.05 9.28
CA VAL A 115 11.88 -7.70 7.87
C VAL A 115 12.92 -6.70 7.37
N VAL A 116 13.18 -5.64 8.14
CA VAL A 116 14.21 -4.65 7.83
C VAL A 116 15.59 -5.30 7.77
N GLY A 117 15.94 -6.11 8.76
CA GLY A 117 17.23 -6.81 8.82
C GLY A 117 17.44 -7.73 7.60
N TYR A 118 16.41 -8.47 7.21
CA TYR A 118 16.47 -9.31 6.01
C TYR A 118 16.69 -8.48 4.73
N ALA A 119 15.98 -7.36 4.59
CA ALA A 119 16.14 -6.49 3.44
C ALA A 119 17.53 -5.83 3.38
N VAL A 120 18.08 -5.42 4.53
CA VAL A 120 19.44 -4.84 4.63
C VAL A 120 20.51 -5.84 4.20
N MET A 121 20.33 -7.13 4.49
CA MET A 121 21.27 -8.19 4.05
C MET A 121 21.36 -8.32 2.53
N GLY A 122 20.32 -7.89 1.80
CA GLY A 122 20.31 -7.85 0.32
C GLY A 122 21.12 -6.71 -0.31
N GLY A 123 21.70 -5.82 0.51
CA GLY A 123 22.41 -4.61 0.07
C GLY A 123 21.51 -3.37 0.04
N LEU A 124 22.08 -2.22 0.35
CA LEU A 124 21.40 -0.94 0.38
C LEU A 124 22.07 0.07 -0.55
N ASP A 125 21.27 0.66 -1.46
CA ASP A 125 21.62 1.88 -2.16
C ASP A 125 21.06 3.07 -1.38
N VAL A 126 21.87 3.67 -0.52
CA VAL A 126 21.43 4.75 0.36
C VAL A 126 21.24 6.05 -0.42
N SER A 127 20.03 6.60 -0.35
CA SER A 127 19.69 7.91 -0.92
C SER A 127 18.80 8.67 0.06
N LEU A 128 19.35 9.71 0.69
CA LEU A 128 18.59 10.51 1.67
C LEU A 128 17.24 10.99 1.12
N LYS A 129 17.19 11.41 -0.15
CA LYS A 129 15.96 11.87 -0.80
C LYS A 129 14.97 10.72 -0.98
N GLY A 130 15.43 9.57 -1.47
CA GLY A 130 14.60 8.37 -1.62
C GLY A 130 14.08 7.85 -0.29
N ASP A 131 14.94 7.84 0.73
CA ASP A 131 14.61 7.37 2.08
C ASP A 131 13.58 8.26 2.76
N LEU A 132 13.71 9.60 2.65
CA LEU A 132 12.72 10.54 3.17
C LEU A 132 11.37 10.42 2.45
N LEU A 133 11.36 10.21 1.14
CA LEU A 133 10.13 9.96 0.37
C LEU A 133 9.45 8.66 0.79
N MET A 134 10.23 7.57 1.00
CA MET A 134 9.69 6.30 1.50
C MET A 134 9.14 6.45 2.92
N LEU A 135 9.86 7.13 3.81
CA LEU A 135 9.38 7.37 5.17
C LEU A 135 8.07 8.18 5.16
N ALA A 136 7.99 9.23 4.35
CA ALA A 136 6.76 9.99 4.16
C ALA A 136 5.62 9.12 3.62
N ALA A 137 5.90 8.24 2.64
CA ALA A 137 4.93 7.29 2.11
C ALA A 137 4.36 6.37 3.20
N ILE A 138 5.23 5.81 4.05
CA ILE A 138 4.85 4.92 5.15
C ILE A 138 3.98 5.65 6.18
N VAL A 139 4.36 6.88 6.55
CA VAL A 139 3.62 7.69 7.53
C VAL A 139 2.22 8.02 7.01
N VAL A 140 2.10 8.53 5.79
CA VAL A 140 0.78 8.90 5.24
C VAL A 140 -0.10 7.66 4.99
N CYS A 141 0.50 6.53 4.61
CA CYS A 141 -0.22 5.27 4.42
C CYS A 141 -0.80 4.73 5.74
N GLY A 142 0.03 4.67 6.79
CA GLY A 142 -0.40 4.24 8.13
C GLY A 142 -1.54 5.11 8.67
N MET A 143 -1.45 6.42 8.48
CA MET A 143 -2.53 7.36 8.82
C MET A 143 -3.80 7.06 7.99
N GLY A 144 -3.67 6.88 6.68
CA GLY A 144 -4.81 6.57 5.80
C GLY A 144 -5.48 5.24 6.15
N TYR A 145 -4.72 4.24 6.58
CA TYR A 145 -5.26 2.98 7.06
C TYR A 145 -6.06 3.15 8.36
N ALA A 146 -5.53 3.91 9.31
CA ALA A 146 -6.21 4.14 10.57
C ALA A 146 -7.51 4.93 10.40
N GLU A 147 -7.49 6.02 9.62
CA GLU A 147 -8.68 6.83 9.36
C GLU A 147 -9.73 6.06 8.56
N GLY A 148 -9.32 5.38 7.48
CA GLY A 148 -10.23 4.58 6.67
C GLY A 148 -10.84 3.42 7.45
N ALA A 149 -10.08 2.76 8.31
CA ALA A 149 -10.58 1.70 9.18
C ALA A 149 -11.58 2.20 10.23
N LYS A 150 -11.27 3.33 10.87
CA LYS A 150 -12.19 3.99 11.80
C LYS A 150 -13.52 4.33 11.12
N LEU A 151 -13.46 4.93 9.94
CA LEU A 151 -14.63 5.31 9.17
C LEU A 151 -15.39 4.10 8.63
N SER A 152 -14.70 3.00 8.35
CA SER A 152 -15.31 1.75 7.89
C SER A 152 -16.18 1.08 8.93
N ARG A 153 -16.02 1.41 10.21
CA ARG A 153 -16.92 0.94 11.30
C ARG A 153 -18.34 1.51 11.18
N THR A 154 -18.49 2.64 10.52
CA THR A 154 -19.77 3.35 10.35
C THR A 154 -20.30 3.30 8.92
N LEU A 155 -19.46 3.52 7.93
CA LEU A 155 -19.86 3.55 6.51
C LEU A 155 -19.74 2.19 5.81
N GLY A 156 -18.83 1.32 6.31
CA GLY A 156 -18.45 0.09 5.63
C GLY A 156 -17.20 0.24 4.75
N GLY A 157 -16.41 -0.84 4.65
CA GLY A 157 -15.09 -0.79 4.02
C GLY A 157 -15.14 -0.49 2.52
N TRP A 158 -16.12 -1.02 1.80
CA TRP A 158 -16.22 -0.78 0.35
C TRP A 158 -16.69 0.64 0.03
N GLN A 159 -17.56 1.25 0.85
CA GLN A 159 -17.97 2.64 0.69
C GLN A 159 -16.80 3.59 0.94
N VAL A 160 -16.03 3.32 2.00
CA VAL A 160 -14.87 4.15 2.35
C VAL A 160 -13.85 4.18 1.23
N ILE A 161 -13.43 3.02 0.70
CA ILE A 161 -12.46 3.01 -0.39
C ILE A 161 -13.03 3.61 -1.68
N SER A 162 -14.29 3.34 -2.01
CA SER A 162 -14.93 3.91 -3.20
C SER A 162 -15.00 5.43 -3.12
N TRP A 163 -15.40 6.01 -1.99
CA TRP A 163 -15.43 7.46 -1.81
C TRP A 163 -14.02 8.07 -1.79
N ALA A 164 -13.03 7.40 -1.16
CA ALA A 164 -11.63 7.85 -1.17
C ALA A 164 -11.07 7.89 -2.60
N LEU A 165 -11.37 6.88 -3.42
CA LEU A 165 -11.01 6.84 -4.84
C LEU A 165 -11.67 7.96 -5.63
N VAL A 166 -12.99 8.20 -5.44
CA VAL A 166 -13.73 9.29 -6.09
C VAL A 166 -13.15 10.66 -5.72
N LEU A 167 -12.82 10.89 -4.43
CA LEU A 167 -12.16 12.12 -3.99
C LEU A 167 -10.76 12.31 -4.59
N SER A 168 -10.11 11.24 -5.00
CA SER A 168 -8.79 11.29 -5.63
C SER A 168 -8.84 11.56 -7.15
N LEU A 169 -10.02 11.41 -7.78
CA LEU A 169 -10.19 11.61 -9.24
C LEU A 169 -9.70 12.96 -9.76
N PRO A 170 -10.00 14.11 -9.09
CA PRO A 170 -9.53 15.41 -9.57
C PRO A 170 -8.00 15.53 -9.66
N VAL A 171 -7.26 14.68 -8.98
CA VAL A 171 -5.78 14.63 -9.02
C VAL A 171 -5.31 13.50 -9.93
N MET A 172 -5.83 12.29 -9.75
CA MET A 172 -5.34 11.09 -10.46
C MET A 172 -5.71 11.10 -11.95
N LEU A 173 -6.88 11.60 -12.31
CA LEU A 173 -7.29 11.67 -13.72
C LEU A 173 -6.42 12.64 -14.54
N PRO A 174 -6.19 13.90 -14.14
CA PRO A 174 -5.23 14.77 -14.82
C PRO A 174 -3.82 14.17 -14.89
N LEU A 175 -3.31 13.61 -13.79
CA LEU A 175 -2.00 12.99 -13.79
C LEU A 175 -1.93 11.79 -14.74
N ALA A 176 -2.97 10.97 -14.84
CA ALA A 176 -3.03 9.87 -15.80
C ALA A 176 -3.02 10.40 -17.25
N LEU A 177 -3.72 11.50 -17.53
CA LEU A 177 -3.73 12.15 -18.86
C LEU A 177 -2.37 12.77 -19.19
N PHE A 178 -1.71 13.43 -18.24
CA PHE A 178 -0.38 14.01 -18.46
C PHE A 178 0.74 12.97 -18.62
N THR A 179 0.56 11.78 -18.04
CA THR A 179 1.53 10.69 -18.13
C THR A 179 1.16 9.64 -19.19
N LEU A 180 0.18 9.94 -20.06
CA LEU A 180 -0.18 9.07 -21.17
C LEU A 180 1.05 8.74 -22.02
N PRO A 181 1.31 7.46 -22.29
CA PRO A 181 2.40 7.09 -23.20
C PRO A 181 2.05 7.53 -24.62
N PRO A 182 3.06 7.88 -25.45
CA PRO A 182 2.83 8.37 -26.82
C PRO A 182 2.10 7.34 -27.72
N SER A 183 2.23 6.06 -27.41
CA SER A 183 1.60 4.96 -28.16
C SER A 183 1.33 3.77 -27.26
N PHE A 184 0.21 3.11 -27.45
CA PHE A 184 -0.17 1.85 -26.83
C PHE A 184 0.06 0.64 -27.77
N ALA A 185 0.61 0.85 -28.97
CA ALA A 185 0.77 -0.18 -30.00
C ALA A 185 1.62 -1.38 -29.55
N HIS A 186 2.51 -1.17 -28.58
CA HIS A 186 3.40 -2.22 -28.04
C HIS A 186 2.89 -2.84 -26.72
N VAL A 187 1.71 -2.43 -26.24
CA VAL A 187 1.13 -3.01 -25.03
C VAL A 187 0.50 -4.35 -25.38
N THR A 188 1.04 -5.42 -24.79
CA THR A 188 0.52 -6.78 -24.98
C THR A 188 -0.82 -6.97 -24.28
N VAL A 189 -1.58 -7.99 -24.69
CA VAL A 189 -2.81 -8.41 -23.99
C VAL A 189 -2.54 -8.68 -22.52
N ALA A 190 -1.41 -9.30 -22.17
CA ALA A 190 -1.01 -9.52 -20.78
C ALA A 190 -0.84 -8.19 -20.01
N GLY A 191 -0.32 -7.14 -20.65
CA GLY A 191 -0.22 -5.80 -20.07
C GLY A 191 -1.58 -5.19 -19.73
N TRP A 192 -2.57 -5.32 -20.61
CA TRP A 192 -3.94 -4.87 -20.37
C TRP A 192 -4.65 -5.67 -19.27
N ILE A 193 -4.48 -6.99 -19.27
CA ILE A 193 -4.98 -7.85 -18.18
C ILE A 193 -4.34 -7.46 -16.85
N GLY A 194 -3.02 -7.21 -16.85
CA GLY A 194 -2.29 -6.73 -15.68
C GLY A 194 -2.84 -5.41 -15.15
N LEU A 195 -3.08 -4.42 -16.02
CA LEU A 195 -3.68 -3.13 -15.63
C LEU A 195 -5.08 -3.32 -15.05
N ALA A 196 -5.93 -4.13 -15.70
CA ALA A 196 -7.26 -4.44 -15.21
C ALA A 196 -7.21 -5.12 -13.83
N TYR A 197 -6.33 -6.10 -13.66
CA TYR A 197 -6.12 -6.81 -12.39
C TYR A 197 -5.70 -5.86 -11.26
N VAL A 198 -4.64 -5.06 -11.45
CA VAL A 198 -4.17 -4.17 -10.40
C VAL A 198 -5.17 -3.05 -10.09
N SER A 199 -5.95 -2.59 -11.08
CA SER A 199 -7.00 -1.60 -10.86
C SER A 199 -8.14 -2.18 -10.03
N LEU A 200 -8.63 -3.35 -10.40
CA LEU A 200 -9.79 -3.96 -9.76
C LEU A 200 -9.42 -4.58 -8.42
N PHE A 201 -8.42 -5.47 -8.40
CA PHE A 201 -8.09 -6.23 -7.20
C PHE A 201 -7.21 -5.47 -6.21
N SER A 202 -6.17 -4.77 -6.68
CA SER A 202 -5.26 -4.07 -5.78
C SER A 202 -5.85 -2.77 -5.22
N MET A 203 -6.57 -2.00 -6.03
CA MET A 203 -7.05 -0.66 -5.63
C MET A 203 -8.50 -0.63 -5.14
N LEU A 204 -9.32 -1.63 -5.47
CA LEU A 204 -10.73 -1.64 -5.05
C LEU A 204 -11.03 -2.86 -4.19
N ILE A 205 -11.08 -4.07 -4.75
CA ILE A 205 -11.52 -5.29 -4.03
C ILE A 205 -10.62 -5.59 -2.83
N GLY A 206 -9.29 -5.53 -3.00
CA GLY A 206 -8.35 -5.76 -1.92
C GLY A 206 -8.58 -4.80 -0.75
N PHE A 207 -8.83 -3.53 -1.03
CA PHE A 207 -9.11 -2.53 0.00
C PHE A 207 -10.49 -2.71 0.66
N VAL A 208 -11.49 -3.25 -0.03
CA VAL A 208 -12.77 -3.62 0.60
C VAL A 208 -12.53 -4.61 1.75
N PHE A 209 -11.79 -5.69 1.47
CA PHE A 209 -11.45 -6.69 2.49
C PHE A 209 -10.49 -6.14 3.54
N TRP A 210 -9.51 -5.35 3.13
CA TRP A 210 -8.53 -4.75 4.02
C TRP A 210 -9.19 -3.83 5.06
N TYR A 211 -9.99 -2.88 4.63
CA TYR A 211 -10.69 -1.97 5.54
C TYR A 211 -11.72 -2.68 6.40
N ARG A 212 -12.41 -3.67 5.86
CA ARG A 212 -13.31 -4.51 6.67
C ARG A 212 -12.53 -5.28 7.73
N GLY A 213 -11.39 -5.86 7.37
CA GLY A 213 -10.50 -6.55 8.30
C GLY A 213 -10.00 -5.66 9.42
N LEU A 214 -9.46 -4.47 9.07
CA LEU A 214 -8.99 -3.48 10.04
C LEU A 214 -10.12 -3.00 10.97
N ALA A 215 -11.31 -2.75 10.43
CA ALA A 215 -12.45 -2.26 11.20
C ALA A 215 -12.96 -3.30 12.23
N GLN A 216 -13.00 -4.58 11.84
CA GLN A 216 -13.53 -5.68 12.66
C GLN A 216 -12.48 -6.32 13.57
N GLY A 217 -11.26 -6.50 13.07
CA GLY A 217 -10.18 -7.20 13.77
C GLY A 217 -9.31 -6.31 14.66
N GLY A 218 -9.44 -5.01 14.54
CA GLY A 218 -8.58 -4.01 15.18
C GLY A 218 -7.45 -3.55 14.26
N ILE A 219 -7.22 -2.24 14.24
CA ILE A 219 -6.29 -1.60 13.31
C ILE A 219 -4.86 -2.05 13.59
N ALA A 220 -4.45 -2.01 14.87
CA ALA A 220 -3.13 -2.43 15.29
C ALA A 220 -2.90 -3.93 15.04
N ALA A 221 -3.86 -4.79 15.41
CA ALA A 221 -3.75 -6.25 15.27
C ALA A 221 -3.68 -6.70 13.81
N VAL A 222 -4.62 -6.24 12.98
CA VAL A 222 -4.71 -6.62 11.57
C VAL A 222 -3.58 -5.96 10.77
N GLY A 223 -3.16 -4.75 11.14
CA GLY A 223 -2.03 -4.06 10.53
C GLY A 223 -0.74 -4.89 10.54
N GLN A 224 -0.53 -5.74 11.57
CA GLN A 224 0.66 -6.61 11.65
C GLN A 224 0.72 -7.67 10.52
N LEU A 225 -0.40 -8.02 9.90
CA LEU A 225 -0.41 -8.95 8.76
C LEU A 225 0.40 -8.45 7.57
N GLN A 226 0.65 -7.15 7.49
CA GLN A 226 1.50 -6.56 6.44
C GLN A 226 2.95 -7.04 6.51
N LEU A 227 3.43 -7.55 7.67
CA LEU A 227 4.76 -8.16 7.79
C LEU A 227 4.94 -9.38 6.87
N PHE A 228 3.84 -10.04 6.47
CA PHE A 228 3.90 -11.16 5.52
C PHE A 228 4.00 -10.70 4.06
N GLN A 229 3.71 -9.45 3.75
CA GLN A 229 3.62 -8.95 2.37
C GLN A 229 4.92 -9.18 1.57
N PRO A 230 6.14 -8.88 2.08
CA PRO A 230 7.37 -9.16 1.37
C PRO A 230 7.57 -10.65 1.10
N PHE A 231 7.26 -11.50 2.08
CA PHE A 231 7.45 -12.96 1.96
C PHE A 231 6.44 -13.61 1.02
N MET A 232 5.19 -13.12 0.99
CA MET A 232 4.20 -13.56 0.00
C MET A 232 4.65 -13.20 -1.42
N GLY A 233 5.21 -12.00 -1.62
CA GLY A 233 5.78 -11.58 -2.89
C GLY A 233 6.93 -12.48 -3.34
N LEU A 234 7.88 -12.76 -2.46
CA LEU A 234 9.01 -13.65 -2.72
C LEU A 234 8.56 -15.10 -2.94
N GLY A 235 7.58 -15.59 -2.16
CA GLY A 235 7.00 -16.92 -2.36
C GLY A 235 6.32 -17.09 -3.72
N LEU A 236 5.57 -16.07 -4.17
CA LEU A 236 4.98 -16.07 -5.51
C LEU A 236 6.06 -15.99 -6.60
N ALA A 237 7.12 -15.21 -6.42
CA ALA A 237 8.25 -15.16 -7.34
C ALA A 237 8.94 -16.54 -7.44
N ALA A 238 9.16 -17.22 -6.31
CA ALA A 238 9.71 -18.56 -6.30
C ALA A 238 8.83 -19.57 -7.04
N LEU A 239 7.51 -19.52 -6.84
CA LEU A 239 6.57 -20.44 -7.48
C LEU A 239 6.40 -20.17 -8.98
N LEU A 240 6.32 -18.89 -9.40
CA LEU A 240 6.05 -18.50 -10.78
C LEU A 240 7.31 -18.38 -11.63
N LEU A 241 8.42 -17.95 -11.02
CA LEU A 241 9.69 -17.70 -11.70
C LEU A 241 10.74 -18.79 -11.40
N HIS A 242 10.38 -19.81 -10.60
CA HIS A 242 11.26 -20.90 -10.17
C HIS A 242 12.54 -20.40 -9.48
N GLU A 243 12.44 -19.29 -8.74
CA GLU A 243 13.57 -18.75 -7.97
C GLU A 243 13.83 -19.62 -6.73
N ASN A 244 15.10 -19.73 -6.35
CA ASN A 244 15.51 -20.48 -5.16
C ASN A 244 15.13 -19.75 -3.88
N VAL A 245 14.38 -20.42 -3.00
CA VAL A 245 14.04 -19.92 -1.67
C VAL A 245 15.21 -20.15 -0.73
N SER A 246 15.78 -19.10 -0.15
CA SER A 246 16.88 -19.21 0.80
C SER A 246 16.39 -19.67 2.20
N TRP A 247 17.24 -20.40 2.91
CA TRP A 247 16.98 -20.75 4.32
C TRP A 247 16.78 -19.51 5.21
N ALA A 248 17.50 -18.42 4.93
CA ALA A 248 17.34 -17.14 5.64
C ALA A 248 15.91 -16.60 5.45
N MET A 249 15.35 -16.66 4.25
CA MET A 249 13.96 -16.25 3.97
C MET A 249 12.96 -17.08 4.80
N LEU A 250 13.14 -18.41 4.87
CA LEU A 250 12.26 -19.28 5.65
C LEU A 250 12.32 -18.95 7.14
N LEU A 251 13.52 -18.77 7.69
CA LEU A 251 13.71 -18.43 9.12
C LEU A 251 13.10 -17.08 9.47
N VAL A 252 13.32 -16.06 8.65
CA VAL A 252 12.76 -14.71 8.89
C VAL A 252 11.25 -14.72 8.73
N THR A 253 10.71 -15.49 7.78
CA THR A 253 9.27 -15.68 7.65
C THR A 253 8.67 -16.32 8.89
N LEU A 254 9.29 -17.37 9.41
CA LEU A 254 8.84 -18.02 10.65
C LEU A 254 8.89 -17.05 11.86
N ALA A 255 9.98 -16.28 11.98
CA ALA A 255 10.10 -15.26 13.02
C ALA A 255 9.00 -14.18 12.88
N ALA A 256 8.69 -13.73 11.66
CA ALA A 256 7.60 -12.79 11.41
C ALA A 256 6.24 -13.38 11.80
N VAL A 257 5.98 -14.68 11.50
CA VAL A 257 4.75 -15.39 11.93
C VAL A 257 4.60 -15.35 13.46
N VAL A 258 5.66 -15.67 14.18
CA VAL A 258 5.66 -15.65 15.67
C VAL A 258 5.39 -14.23 16.18
N CYS A 259 6.05 -13.22 15.58
CA CYS A 259 5.84 -11.82 15.97
C CYS A 259 4.40 -11.36 15.70
N VAL A 260 3.81 -11.70 14.54
CA VAL A 260 2.41 -11.37 14.22
C VAL A 260 1.44 -12.05 15.20
N ALA A 261 1.66 -13.33 15.50
CA ALA A 261 0.83 -14.06 16.46
C ALA A 261 0.93 -13.45 17.87
N GLY A 262 2.15 -13.12 18.32
CA GLY A 262 2.38 -12.43 19.58
C GLY A 262 1.73 -11.04 19.64
N ALA A 263 1.97 -10.21 18.63
CA ALA A 263 1.36 -8.90 18.54
C ALA A 263 -0.18 -8.98 18.56
N LYS A 264 -0.78 -9.88 17.77
CA LYS A 264 -2.23 -10.08 17.77
C LYS A 264 -2.79 -10.44 19.14
N LYS A 265 -2.08 -11.30 19.91
CA LYS A 265 -2.48 -11.70 21.26
C LYS A 265 -2.53 -10.52 22.25
N TYR A 266 -1.64 -9.54 22.08
CA TYR A 266 -1.50 -8.40 23.01
C TYR A 266 -2.01 -7.07 22.41
N ALA A 267 -2.71 -7.13 21.28
CA ALA A 267 -3.28 -5.94 20.63
C ALA A 267 -4.51 -5.35 21.33
N ARG A 268 -5.06 -6.06 22.32
CA ARG A 268 -6.22 -5.64 23.14
C ARG A 268 -5.86 -5.58 24.60
#